data_78db7a184dd29ca7913a206d43fde18f
#
_entry.id   78db7a184dd29ca7913a206d43fde18f
#
_cell.length_a   1.000
_cell.length_b   1.000
_cell.length_c   1.000
_cell.angle_alpha   90.00
_cell.angle_beta   90.00
_cell.angle_gamma   90.00
#
_symmetry.space_group_name_H-M   'P 1'
#
loop_
_entity.id
_entity.type
_entity.pdbx_description
1 polymer ?
#
loop_
_entity_poly.entity_id
_entity_poly.type
_entity_poly.pdbx_seq_one_letter_code
_entity_poly.pdbx_strand_id
1 'polypeptide(L)'
;ANYANEYDLNVKGWLLQGDNYKAGVTAGYQETRFSWTARGGSYIYDNGRYIGNFPHGVRGIGYSQRFEMPYIGLAGDYRINDFECNVLFKYSDWVNAHDNDEHYMRKLTFREKTENSRYYGASIDAGYYITSNAKIFAEFAYSKYEEGKGGTQIIDKTSGDTAYFGGDAAGIANNNYTVTAGLQYRF
;
A
#
# COMPACT_ATOMS: atom_id res chain seq x y z
N ALA A 1 -11.51 8.91 -8.82
CA ALA A 1 -10.14 8.67 -9.25
C ALA A 1 -9.51 7.70 -8.25
N ASN A 2 -8.75 6.79 -8.75
CA ASN A 2 -8.00 5.86 -7.93
C ASN A 2 -6.56 6.36 -7.90
N TYR A 3 -5.96 6.46 -6.74
CA TYR A 3 -4.54 6.78 -6.64
C TYR A 3 -3.88 5.94 -5.54
N ALA A 4 -2.57 5.73 -5.70
CA ALA A 4 -1.68 5.19 -4.69
C ALA A 4 -0.44 6.09 -4.64
N ASN A 5 -0.06 6.51 -3.44
CA ASN A 5 1.16 7.30 -3.19
C ASN A 5 1.94 6.64 -2.08
N GLU A 6 3.27 6.61 -2.24
CA GLU A 6 4.19 6.14 -1.20
C GLU A 6 5.29 7.17 -0.98
N TYR A 7 5.59 7.44 0.27
CA TYR A 7 6.73 8.22 0.74
C TYR A 7 7.59 7.31 1.60
N ASP A 8 8.87 7.19 1.24
CA ASP A 8 9.83 6.34 1.93
C ASP A 8 11.12 7.12 2.19
N LEU A 9 11.45 7.29 3.46
CA LEU A 9 12.72 7.86 3.89
C LEU A 9 13.51 6.76 4.58
N ASN A 10 14.69 6.43 4.03
CA ASN A 10 15.49 5.33 4.55
C ASN A 10 16.99 5.59 4.52
N VAL A 11 17.68 4.82 5.32
CA VAL A 11 19.15 4.69 5.33
C VAL A 11 19.50 3.25 5.03
N LYS A 12 20.44 3.02 4.10
CA LYS A 12 20.95 1.71 3.71
C LYS A 12 22.43 1.60 4.06
N GLY A 13 22.80 0.51 4.70
CA GLY A 13 24.19 0.16 5.02
C GLY A 13 24.61 -1.14 4.33
N TRP A 14 25.69 -1.10 3.55
CA TRP A 14 26.25 -2.29 2.91
C TRP A 14 27.18 -3.00 3.89
N LEU A 15 26.89 -4.28 4.17
CA LEU A 15 27.64 -5.12 5.14
C LEU A 15 28.61 -6.07 4.43
N LEU A 16 28.22 -6.54 3.26
CA LEU A 16 29.03 -7.43 2.42
C LEU A 16 29.16 -6.81 1.04
N GLN A 17 30.38 -6.86 0.48
CA GLN A 17 30.67 -6.34 -0.84
C GLN A 17 31.71 -7.20 -1.52
N GLY A 18 31.44 -7.65 -2.73
CA GLY A 18 32.36 -8.30 -3.65
C GLY A 18 32.43 -7.55 -4.98
N ASP A 19 33.11 -8.13 -5.97
CA ASP A 19 33.29 -7.49 -7.26
C ASP A 19 31.97 -7.24 -7.99
N ASN A 20 31.01 -8.14 -7.83
CA ASN A 20 29.76 -8.15 -8.57
C ASN A 20 28.51 -8.01 -7.68
N TYR A 21 28.65 -7.91 -6.36
CA TYR A 21 27.50 -7.87 -5.46
C TYR A 21 27.72 -6.98 -4.24
N LYS A 22 26.61 -6.51 -3.70
CA LYS A 22 26.52 -5.90 -2.38
C LYS A 22 25.31 -6.49 -1.66
N ALA A 23 25.46 -6.72 -0.36
CA ALA A 23 24.35 -7.09 0.50
C ALA A 23 24.39 -6.24 1.77
N GLY A 24 23.23 -5.82 2.23
CA GLY A 24 23.15 -4.90 3.34
C GLY A 24 21.79 -4.87 4.01
N VAL A 25 21.68 -3.97 4.96
CA VAL A 25 20.47 -3.71 5.72
C VAL A 25 19.94 -2.32 5.44
N THR A 26 18.65 -2.14 5.59
CA THR A 26 18.00 -0.82 5.53
C THR A 26 17.09 -0.64 6.72
N ALA A 27 16.93 0.59 7.15
CA ALA A 27 15.91 1.00 8.09
C ALA A 27 15.32 2.32 7.62
N GLY A 28 14.01 2.50 7.82
CA GLY A 28 13.34 3.68 7.33
C GLY A 28 11.97 3.88 7.94
N TYR A 29 11.29 4.90 7.43
CA TYR A 29 9.91 5.21 7.72
C TYR A 29 9.16 5.35 6.41
N GLN A 30 8.03 4.64 6.30
CA GLN A 30 7.20 4.60 5.11
C GLN A 30 5.78 5.06 5.44
N GLU A 31 5.24 5.88 4.55
CA GLU A 31 3.82 6.21 4.51
C GLU A 31 3.26 5.82 3.14
N THR A 32 2.18 5.02 3.14
CA THR A 32 1.50 4.62 1.91
C THR A 32 0.03 5.00 1.99
N ARG A 33 -0.50 5.58 0.92
CA ARG A 33 -1.91 6.00 0.81
C ARG A 33 -2.55 5.39 -0.43
N PHE A 34 -3.76 4.86 -0.22
CA PHE A 34 -4.61 4.36 -1.30
C PHE A 34 -5.95 5.09 -1.27
N SER A 35 -6.54 5.35 -2.43
CA SER A 35 -7.89 5.91 -2.52
C SER A 35 -8.61 5.44 -3.78
N TRP A 36 -9.87 5.11 -3.61
CA TRP A 36 -10.74 4.78 -4.74
C TRP A 36 -12.19 5.20 -4.50
N THR A 37 -12.95 5.30 -5.59
CA THR A 37 -14.37 5.62 -5.56
C THR A 37 -15.12 4.60 -6.40
N ALA A 38 -16.07 3.89 -5.78
CA ALA A 38 -17.01 3.04 -6.48
C ALA A 38 -18.19 3.86 -7.02
N ARG A 39 -18.55 3.60 -8.27
CA ARG A 39 -19.66 4.26 -8.96
C ARG A 39 -20.52 3.22 -9.66
N GLY A 40 -21.80 3.16 -9.30
CA GLY A 40 -22.69 2.12 -9.80
C GLY A 40 -22.32 0.74 -9.25
N GLY A 41 -22.73 -0.31 -9.95
CA GLY A 41 -22.47 -1.70 -9.58
C GLY A 41 -23.69 -2.42 -9.04
N SER A 42 -23.57 -3.72 -8.77
CA SER A 42 -24.59 -4.55 -8.15
C SER A 42 -24.26 -4.82 -6.68
N TYR A 43 -25.27 -5.11 -5.90
CA TYR A 43 -25.10 -5.55 -4.52
C TYR A 43 -25.93 -6.79 -4.22
N ILE A 44 -25.40 -7.60 -3.29
CA ILE A 44 -26.10 -8.77 -2.72
C ILE A 44 -25.91 -8.68 -1.20
N TYR A 45 -26.99 -8.48 -0.47
CA TYR A 45 -26.97 -8.42 1.00
C TYR A 45 -27.80 -9.55 1.60
N ASP A 46 -27.54 -9.85 2.89
CA ASP A 46 -28.26 -10.79 3.70
C ASP A 46 -28.44 -12.16 3.01
N ASN A 47 -27.29 -12.78 2.63
CA ASN A 47 -27.21 -14.07 1.95
C ASN A 47 -28.09 -14.19 0.68
N GLY A 48 -28.23 -13.11 -0.07
CA GLY A 48 -29.02 -13.08 -1.31
C GLY A 48 -30.46 -12.61 -1.14
N ARG A 49 -30.88 -12.23 0.07
CA ARG A 49 -32.24 -11.73 0.33
C ARG A 49 -32.51 -10.39 -0.35
N TYR A 50 -31.47 -9.54 -0.46
CA TYR A 50 -31.56 -8.24 -1.10
C TYR A 50 -30.53 -8.18 -2.23
N ILE A 51 -31.02 -8.17 -3.46
CA ILE A 51 -30.23 -8.06 -4.69
C ILE A 51 -30.67 -6.80 -5.44
N GLY A 52 -29.75 -5.98 -5.87
CA GLY A 52 -30.09 -4.78 -6.63
C GLY A 52 -28.88 -4.15 -7.29
N ASN A 53 -29.11 -2.98 -7.91
CA ASN A 53 -28.08 -2.21 -8.59
C ASN A 53 -28.04 -0.79 -8.04
N PHE A 54 -26.83 -0.27 -7.84
CA PHE A 54 -26.63 1.15 -7.64
C PHE A 54 -26.77 1.89 -8.99
N PRO A 55 -27.31 3.11 -9.00
CA PRO A 55 -27.46 3.88 -10.22
C PRO A 55 -26.10 4.09 -10.91
N HIS A 56 -26.08 3.91 -12.22
CA HIS A 56 -24.86 4.04 -13.03
C HIS A 56 -24.25 5.46 -12.89
N GLY A 57 -22.92 5.53 -12.69
CA GLY A 57 -22.20 6.79 -12.58
C GLY A 57 -22.33 7.54 -11.25
N VAL A 58 -23.31 7.17 -10.40
CA VAL A 58 -23.50 7.77 -9.09
C VAL A 58 -22.44 7.25 -8.10
N ARG A 59 -21.87 8.14 -7.28
CA ARG A 59 -20.95 7.75 -6.21
C ARG A 59 -21.69 6.93 -5.16
N GLY A 60 -21.31 5.68 -5.01
CA GLY A 60 -21.78 4.79 -3.95
C GLY A 60 -20.90 4.87 -2.72
N ILE A 61 -19.60 4.59 -2.91
CA ILE A 61 -18.61 4.53 -1.85
C ILE A 61 -17.36 5.31 -2.27
N GLY A 62 -16.79 6.10 -1.35
CA GLY A 62 -15.46 6.67 -1.46
C GLY A 62 -14.62 6.12 -0.32
N TYR A 63 -13.49 5.48 -0.64
CA TYR A 63 -12.65 4.84 0.35
C TYR A 63 -11.21 5.33 0.24
N SER A 64 -10.58 5.57 1.38
CA SER A 64 -9.16 5.89 1.47
C SER A 64 -8.52 5.19 2.65
N GLN A 65 -7.30 4.71 2.44
CA GLN A 65 -6.44 4.11 3.47
C GLN A 65 -5.13 4.85 3.54
N ARG A 66 -4.57 4.94 4.74
CA ARG A 66 -3.23 5.44 5.04
C ARG A 66 -2.56 4.48 5.99
N PHE A 67 -1.38 4.03 5.63
CA PHE A 67 -0.51 3.17 6.43
C PHE A 67 0.78 3.93 6.72
N GLU A 68 1.21 3.90 7.97
CA GLU A 68 2.43 4.56 8.45
C GLU A 68 3.21 3.58 9.32
N MET A 69 4.54 3.46 9.06
CA MET A 69 5.36 2.51 9.80
C MET A 69 6.85 2.83 9.74
N PRO A 70 7.58 2.67 10.84
CA PRO A 70 9.01 2.40 10.78
C PRO A 70 9.21 0.97 10.24
N TYR A 71 10.30 0.70 9.55
CA TYR A 71 10.62 -0.64 9.06
C TYR A 71 12.11 -0.94 9.09
N ILE A 72 12.43 -2.21 9.06
CA ILE A 72 13.76 -2.74 8.76
C ILE A 72 13.72 -3.57 7.49
N GLY A 73 14.86 -3.77 6.83
CA GLY A 73 14.89 -4.56 5.62
C GLY A 73 16.27 -5.08 5.27
N LEU A 74 16.28 -5.96 4.27
CA LEU A 74 17.47 -6.51 3.64
C LEU A 74 17.53 -6.03 2.19
N ALA A 75 18.70 -5.60 1.76
CA ALA A 75 18.94 -5.14 0.40
C ALA A 75 20.11 -5.92 -0.24
N GLY A 76 19.97 -6.22 -1.51
CA GLY A 76 21.01 -6.85 -2.31
C GLY A 76 21.08 -6.24 -3.69
N ASP A 77 22.29 -5.95 -4.16
CA ASP A 77 22.60 -5.50 -5.51
C ASP A 77 23.53 -6.52 -6.14
N TYR A 78 23.26 -6.91 -7.36
CA TYR A 78 24.12 -7.77 -8.16
C TYR A 78 24.30 -7.17 -9.54
N ARG A 79 25.56 -7.11 -10.00
CA ARG A 79 25.89 -6.59 -11.33
C ARG A 79 26.94 -7.47 -12.00
N ILE A 80 26.65 -7.89 -13.23
CA ILE A 80 27.61 -8.60 -14.08
C ILE A 80 27.52 -8.05 -15.50
N ASN A 81 28.65 -7.56 -16.05
CA ASN A 81 28.70 -6.88 -17.33
C ASN A 81 27.65 -5.76 -17.40
N ASP A 82 26.73 -5.86 -18.34
CA ASP A 82 25.66 -4.88 -18.56
C ASP A 82 24.34 -5.23 -17.82
N PHE A 83 24.30 -6.34 -17.08
CA PHE A 83 23.12 -6.76 -16.31
C PHE A 83 23.24 -6.28 -14.85
N GLU A 84 22.14 -5.76 -14.31
CA GLU A 84 22.00 -5.33 -12.92
C GLU A 84 20.70 -5.90 -12.34
N CYS A 85 20.75 -6.42 -11.12
CA CYS A 85 19.59 -6.89 -10.40
C CYS A 85 19.66 -6.37 -8.97
N ASN A 86 18.55 -5.78 -8.49
CA ASN A 86 18.42 -5.28 -7.13
C ASN A 86 17.26 -5.99 -6.45
N VAL A 87 17.43 -6.33 -5.19
CA VAL A 87 16.36 -6.93 -4.36
C VAL A 87 16.24 -6.16 -3.05
N LEU A 88 15.01 -6.04 -2.56
CA LEU A 88 14.71 -5.39 -1.30
C LEU A 88 13.60 -6.14 -0.59
N PHE A 89 13.81 -6.46 0.69
CA PHE A 89 12.80 -6.98 1.60
C PHE A 89 12.61 -6.00 2.74
N LYS A 90 11.36 -5.70 3.08
CA LYS A 90 10.97 -4.82 4.19
C LYS A 90 10.06 -5.56 5.15
N TYR A 91 10.21 -5.28 6.43
CA TYR A 91 9.37 -5.83 7.50
C TYR A 91 9.08 -4.78 8.57
N SER A 92 7.86 -4.81 9.10
CA SER A 92 7.46 -4.01 10.27
C SER A 92 6.40 -4.74 11.10
N ASP A 93 6.47 -4.61 12.44
CA ASP A 93 5.43 -4.97 13.40
C ASP A 93 4.68 -3.73 13.94
N TRP A 94 4.98 -2.54 13.42
CA TRP A 94 4.50 -1.26 13.96
C TRP A 94 3.70 -0.46 12.94
N VAL A 95 2.85 -1.14 12.18
CA VAL A 95 1.98 -0.45 11.22
C VAL A 95 0.82 0.21 11.96
N ASN A 96 0.70 1.52 11.80
CA ASN A 96 -0.49 2.27 12.15
C ASN A 96 -1.29 2.52 10.87
N ALA A 97 -2.57 2.19 10.90
CA ALA A 97 -3.43 2.39 9.75
C ALA A 97 -4.67 3.22 10.11
N HIS A 98 -5.07 4.04 9.16
CA HIS A 98 -6.29 4.83 9.22
C HIS A 98 -7.05 4.63 7.92
N ASP A 99 -8.37 4.56 8.02
CA ASP A 99 -9.19 4.67 6.83
C ASP A 99 -10.33 5.67 6.99
N ASN A 100 -10.93 5.99 5.86
CA ASN A 100 -12.15 6.76 5.78
C ASN A 100 -13.02 6.14 4.67
N ASP A 101 -14.16 5.62 5.08
CA ASP A 101 -15.17 5.01 4.21
C ASP A 101 -16.41 5.88 4.14
N GLU A 102 -16.63 6.50 2.99
CA GLU A 102 -17.76 7.38 2.70
C GLU A 102 -18.87 6.63 1.98
N HIS A 103 -19.97 6.37 2.66
CA HIS A 103 -21.19 5.83 2.07
C HIS A 103 -22.10 6.97 1.60
N TYR A 104 -21.88 7.48 0.40
CA TYR A 104 -22.56 8.68 -0.11
C TYR A 104 -24.09 8.56 -0.12
N MET A 105 -24.63 7.42 -0.55
CA MET A 105 -26.08 7.21 -0.65
C MET A 105 -26.75 7.05 0.72
N ARG A 106 -26.02 6.52 1.70
CA ARG A 106 -26.49 6.36 3.09
C ARG A 106 -26.21 7.58 3.95
N LYS A 107 -25.39 8.52 3.45
CA LYS A 107 -24.88 9.70 4.18
C LYS A 107 -24.16 9.33 5.49
N LEU A 108 -23.45 8.20 5.47
CA LEU A 108 -22.66 7.70 6.58
C LEU A 108 -21.18 7.80 6.24
N THR A 109 -20.37 8.13 7.24
CA THR A 109 -18.89 8.07 7.16
C THR A 109 -18.41 7.18 8.28
N PHE A 110 -17.52 6.24 7.92
CA PHE A 110 -16.78 5.44 8.88
C PHE A 110 -15.33 5.90 8.88
N ARG A 111 -14.78 6.13 10.07
CA ARG A 111 -13.37 6.45 10.27
C ARG A 111 -12.79 5.42 11.22
N GLU A 112 -11.85 4.68 10.72
CA GLU A 112 -11.26 3.57 11.44
C GLU A 112 -9.81 3.84 11.75
N LYS A 113 -9.34 3.32 12.88
CA LYS A 113 -7.96 3.42 13.30
C LYS A 113 -7.51 2.10 13.90
N THR A 114 -6.37 1.59 13.39
CA THR A 114 -5.72 0.39 13.91
C THR A 114 -4.25 0.66 14.19
N GLU A 115 -3.66 -0.10 15.09
CA GLU A 115 -2.27 0.06 15.52
C GLU A 115 -1.57 -1.29 15.62
N ASN A 116 -0.25 -1.29 15.44
CA ASN A 116 0.62 -2.45 15.65
C ASN A 116 0.26 -3.69 14.82
N SER A 117 -0.12 -3.49 13.56
CA SER A 117 -0.21 -4.60 12.62
C SER A 117 1.11 -4.85 11.90
N ARG A 118 1.18 -5.92 11.11
CA ARG A 118 2.40 -6.34 10.41
C ARG A 118 2.41 -5.93 8.95
N TYR A 119 3.62 -5.70 8.45
CA TYR A 119 3.89 -5.43 7.05
C TYR A 119 5.00 -6.32 6.51
N TYR A 120 4.81 -6.79 5.30
CA TYR A 120 5.80 -7.48 4.49
C TYR A 120 5.87 -6.82 3.12
N GLY A 121 7.08 -6.43 2.71
CA GLY A 121 7.34 -5.89 1.37
C GLY A 121 8.49 -6.65 0.71
N ALA A 122 8.38 -6.87 -0.58
CA ALA A 122 9.45 -7.43 -1.40
C ALA A 122 9.45 -6.75 -2.77
N SER A 123 10.63 -6.36 -3.25
CA SER A 123 10.80 -5.92 -4.63
C SER A 123 12.03 -6.56 -5.27
N ILE A 124 11.93 -6.77 -6.56
CA ILE A 124 13.02 -7.16 -7.44
C ILE A 124 13.01 -6.25 -8.66
N ASP A 125 14.17 -5.66 -8.95
CA ASP A 125 14.42 -4.86 -10.14
C ASP A 125 15.52 -5.55 -10.97
N ALA A 126 15.30 -5.64 -12.26
CA ALA A 126 16.28 -6.16 -13.20
C ALA A 126 16.45 -5.19 -14.37
N GLY A 127 17.68 -4.87 -14.70
CA GLY A 127 18.01 -3.92 -15.75
C GLY A 127 19.18 -4.36 -16.64
N TYR A 128 19.14 -3.90 -17.87
CA TYR A 128 20.20 -4.13 -18.85
C TYR A 128 20.68 -2.80 -19.45
N TYR A 129 21.97 -2.54 -19.37
CA TYR A 129 22.60 -1.35 -19.94
C TYR A 129 22.79 -1.53 -21.44
N ILE A 130 22.04 -0.79 -22.24
CA ILE A 130 22.16 -0.75 -23.72
C ILE A 130 23.28 0.18 -24.17
N THR A 131 23.67 1.14 -23.33
CA THR A 131 24.86 1.96 -23.44
C THR A 131 25.40 2.21 -22.02
N SER A 132 26.60 2.83 -21.89
CA SER A 132 27.15 3.23 -20.59
C SER A 132 26.22 4.13 -19.78
N ASN A 133 25.30 4.84 -20.43
CA ASN A 133 24.45 5.85 -19.85
C ASN A 133 22.95 5.50 -19.87
N ALA A 134 22.54 4.50 -20.66
CA ALA A 134 21.14 4.13 -20.83
C ALA A 134 20.88 2.68 -20.42
N LYS A 135 19.89 2.48 -19.52
CA LYS A 135 19.47 1.18 -18.99
C LYS A 135 17.98 1.02 -19.21
N ILE A 136 17.55 -0.10 -19.79
CA ILE A 136 16.16 -0.57 -19.71
C ILE A 136 16.02 -1.38 -18.43
N PHE A 137 14.85 -1.28 -17.77
CA PHE A 137 14.61 -2.03 -16.55
C PHE A 137 13.17 -2.48 -16.43
N ALA A 138 12.96 -3.52 -15.62
CA ALA A 138 11.67 -3.96 -15.13
C ALA A 138 11.76 -4.19 -13.62
N GLU A 139 10.71 -3.80 -12.88
CA GLU A 139 10.58 -3.99 -11.45
C GLU A 139 9.26 -4.71 -11.15
N PHE A 140 9.30 -5.64 -10.23
CA PHE A 140 8.13 -6.22 -9.57
C PHE A 140 8.21 -5.91 -8.09
N ALA A 141 7.15 -5.33 -7.53
CA ALA A 141 7.03 -5.05 -6.11
C ALA A 141 5.74 -5.66 -5.56
N TYR A 142 5.82 -6.25 -4.38
CA TYR A 142 4.70 -6.81 -3.62
C TYR A 142 4.71 -6.22 -2.23
N SER A 143 3.54 -5.84 -1.72
CA SER A 143 3.37 -5.40 -0.35
C SER A 143 2.09 -5.94 0.27
N LYS A 144 2.18 -6.34 1.54
CA LYS A 144 1.08 -6.85 2.34
C LYS A 144 1.07 -6.15 3.69
N TYR A 145 0.00 -5.44 3.96
CA TYR A 145 -0.38 -4.93 5.27
C TYR A 145 -1.36 -5.93 5.88
N GLU A 146 -0.97 -6.66 6.92
CA GLU A 146 -1.86 -7.58 7.61
C GLU A 146 -2.95 -6.82 8.35
N GLU A 147 -4.08 -7.48 8.57
CA GLU A 147 -5.22 -6.87 9.23
C GLU A 147 -4.85 -6.41 10.65
N GLY A 148 -4.84 -5.10 10.84
CA GLY A 148 -4.85 -4.49 12.16
C GLY A 148 -6.28 -4.39 12.66
N LYS A 149 -6.50 -4.63 13.96
CA LYS A 149 -7.79 -4.44 14.63
C LYS A 149 -7.81 -3.14 15.40
N GLY A 150 -9.00 -2.52 15.50
CA GLY A 150 -9.14 -1.26 16.20
C GLY A 150 -10.56 -0.73 16.28
N GLY A 151 -10.68 0.56 16.57
CA GLY A 151 -11.98 1.21 16.72
C GLY A 151 -12.47 1.87 15.44
N THR A 152 -13.80 2.08 15.40
CA THR A 152 -14.47 2.83 14.33
C THR A 152 -15.30 3.97 14.91
N GLN A 153 -15.29 5.11 14.23
CA GLN A 153 -16.17 6.22 14.43
C GLN A 153 -17.18 6.26 13.28
N ILE A 154 -18.47 6.24 13.60
CA ILE A 154 -19.55 6.35 12.62
C ILE A 154 -20.17 7.74 12.74
N ILE A 155 -20.25 8.45 11.61
CA ILE A 155 -20.83 9.78 11.52
C ILE A 155 -22.03 9.73 10.60
N ASP A 156 -23.22 10.03 11.13
CA ASP A 156 -24.43 10.23 10.34
C ASP A 156 -24.51 11.70 9.89
N LYS A 157 -24.32 11.93 8.59
CA LYS A 157 -24.36 13.28 8.01
C LYS A 157 -25.77 13.86 7.88
N THR A 158 -26.80 13.05 8.13
CA THR A 158 -28.20 13.51 8.09
C THR A 158 -28.61 14.13 9.42
N SER A 159 -28.34 13.44 10.54
CA SER A 159 -28.63 13.92 11.89
C SER A 159 -27.50 14.76 12.49
N GLY A 160 -26.26 14.55 12.04
CA GLY A 160 -25.04 15.08 12.66
C GLY A 160 -24.54 14.23 13.84
N ASP A 161 -25.19 13.11 14.12
CA ASP A 161 -24.82 12.22 15.23
C ASP A 161 -23.51 11.50 14.95
N THR A 162 -22.77 11.23 16.02
CA THR A 162 -21.52 10.50 15.98
C THR A 162 -21.54 9.41 17.04
N ALA A 163 -21.21 8.18 16.66
CA ALA A 163 -21.01 7.05 17.56
C ALA A 163 -19.59 6.51 17.45
N TYR A 164 -19.03 6.03 18.54
CA TYR A 164 -17.70 5.40 18.56
C TYR A 164 -17.79 3.99 19.13
N PHE A 165 -17.17 3.04 18.44
CA PHE A 165 -17.06 1.64 18.84
C PHE A 165 -15.57 1.29 18.93
N GLY A 166 -15.13 0.94 20.15
CA GLY A 166 -13.74 0.55 20.44
C GLY A 166 -13.51 -0.95 20.29
N GLY A 167 -12.33 -1.39 20.75
CA GLY A 167 -11.92 -2.78 20.66
C GLY A 167 -11.64 -3.19 19.21
N ASP A 168 -12.11 -4.37 18.82
CA ASP A 168 -11.90 -4.96 17.49
C ASP A 168 -13.07 -4.67 16.53
N ALA A 169 -13.71 -3.51 16.68
CA ALA A 169 -14.86 -3.12 15.86
C ALA A 169 -14.53 -2.85 14.40
N ALA A 170 -13.26 -2.59 14.10
CA ALA A 170 -12.74 -2.33 12.76
C ALA A 170 -11.52 -3.18 12.43
N GLY A 171 -11.27 -3.39 11.13
CA GLY A 171 -10.09 -4.06 10.63
C GLY A 171 -9.60 -3.43 9.34
N ILE A 172 -8.30 -3.04 9.28
CA ILE A 172 -7.70 -2.42 8.11
C ILE A 172 -6.58 -3.32 7.60
N ALA A 173 -6.68 -3.72 6.33
CA ALA A 173 -5.68 -4.52 5.63
C ALA A 173 -5.52 -4.05 4.18
N ASN A 174 -4.37 -4.36 3.58
CA ASN A 174 -4.15 -4.13 2.16
C ASN A 174 -3.14 -5.14 1.60
N ASN A 175 -3.37 -5.56 0.37
CA ASN A 175 -2.46 -6.42 -0.37
C ASN A 175 -2.39 -5.91 -1.81
N ASN A 176 -1.20 -5.60 -2.28
CA ASN A 176 -1.01 -5.08 -3.63
C ASN A 176 0.30 -5.57 -4.26
N TYR A 177 0.34 -5.48 -5.58
CA TYR A 177 1.56 -5.67 -6.37
C TYR A 177 1.64 -4.61 -7.46
N THR A 178 2.86 -4.29 -7.85
CA THR A 178 3.15 -3.32 -8.90
C THR A 178 4.16 -3.92 -9.85
N VAL A 179 3.95 -3.69 -11.14
CA VAL A 179 4.92 -3.99 -12.20
C VAL A 179 5.26 -2.68 -12.89
N THR A 180 6.55 -2.36 -12.93
CA THR A 180 7.06 -1.16 -13.58
C THR A 180 8.06 -1.57 -14.65
N ALA A 181 8.03 -0.91 -15.81
CA ALA A 181 9.07 -1.02 -16.82
C ALA A 181 9.44 0.37 -17.32
N GLY A 182 10.70 0.58 -17.62
CA GLY A 182 11.16 1.91 -18.02
C GLY A 182 12.53 1.95 -18.63
N LEU A 183 12.90 3.17 -19.02
CA LEU A 183 14.22 3.54 -19.49
C LEU A 183 14.83 4.54 -18.50
N GLN A 184 16.02 4.25 -18.02
CA GLN A 184 16.81 5.17 -17.20
C GLN A 184 17.98 5.71 -18.03
N TYR A 185 18.19 7.02 -17.99
CA TYR A 185 19.34 7.68 -18.60
C TYR A 185 20.12 8.49 -17.56
N ARG A 186 21.44 8.39 -17.58
CA ARG A 186 22.35 9.17 -16.73
C ARG A 186 23.11 10.17 -17.58
N PHE A 187 23.07 11.43 -17.20
CA PHE A 187 23.77 12.53 -17.83
C PHE A 187 25.20 12.66 -17.32
#